data_a44eefae7736523e8206f86c388a58f4
#
_entry.id   a44eefae7736523e8206f86c388a58f4
#
_cell.length_a   1.000
_cell.length_b   1.000
_cell.length_c   1.000
_cell.angle_alpha   90.00
_cell.angle_beta   90.00
_cell.angle_gamma   90.00
#
_symmetry.space_group_name_H-M   'P 1'
#
loop_
_entity.id
_entity.type
_entity.pdbx_description
1 polymer ?
#
loop_
_entity_poly.entity_id
_entity_poly.type
_entity_poly.pdbx_seq_one_letter_code
_entity_poly.pdbx_strand_id
1 'polypeptide(L)'
;VGTYVITENASGLWVDGRYYVQAERQIADSESVLFRASEPDCPTFSQYLLDNLAPNSVVGLNGKLFSLSMMEQMQQLFAQKGITLNIQADYGNDIWEDRPAEEYTPAYYFDEKYCGKSAAQKLSEVRDALAKQGCDALVVGRLDNSNWLFNVRANDIPNSPIAISYGF
;
A
#
# COMPACT_ATOMS: atom_id res chain seq x y z
N VAL A 1 -7.44 6.62 -3.50
CA VAL A 1 -6.17 5.88 -3.61
C VAL A 1 -5.89 5.66 -5.09
N GLY A 2 -4.67 5.96 -5.53
CA GLY A 2 -4.26 5.81 -6.92
C GLY A 2 -2.74 5.79 -7.04
N THR A 3 -2.25 5.53 -8.25
CA THR A 3 -0.83 5.63 -8.61
C THR A 3 -0.64 6.81 -9.55
N TYR A 4 0.24 7.74 -9.18
CA TYR A 4 0.60 8.87 -10.02
C TYR A 4 1.97 8.63 -10.64
N VAL A 5 2.05 8.80 -11.94
CA VAL A 5 3.27 8.61 -12.74
C VAL A 5 3.65 9.93 -13.38
N ILE A 6 4.91 10.30 -13.29
CA ILE A 6 5.49 11.47 -13.95
C ILE A 6 6.65 10.99 -14.82
N THR A 7 6.65 11.41 -16.07
CA THR A 7 7.76 11.26 -17.02
C THR A 7 8.19 12.63 -17.50
N GLU A 8 9.25 12.70 -18.29
CA GLU A 8 9.72 13.96 -18.84
C GLU A 8 8.64 14.74 -19.63
N ASN A 9 7.74 14.02 -20.32
CA ASN A 9 6.81 14.61 -21.27
C ASN A 9 5.33 14.43 -20.90
N ALA A 10 5.02 13.72 -19.84
CA ALA A 10 3.64 13.41 -19.47
C ALA A 10 3.50 13.07 -17.99
N SER A 11 2.30 13.29 -17.47
CA SER A 11 1.89 12.79 -16.16
C SER A 11 0.53 12.09 -16.24
N GLY A 12 0.33 11.08 -15.40
CA GLY A 12 -0.89 10.30 -15.39
C GLY A 12 -1.26 9.78 -14.01
N LEU A 13 -2.57 9.70 -13.76
CA LEU A 13 -3.15 9.22 -12.52
C LEU A 13 -3.98 7.96 -12.78
N TRP A 14 -3.53 6.82 -12.28
CA TRP A 14 -4.27 5.55 -12.30
C TRP A 14 -5.12 5.42 -11.05
N VAL A 15 -6.44 5.28 -11.22
CA VAL A 15 -7.38 5.06 -10.13
C VAL A 15 -8.38 3.96 -10.48
N ASP A 16 -8.95 3.32 -9.47
CA ASP A 16 -10.04 2.37 -9.64
C ASP A 16 -11.41 3.06 -9.81
N GLY A 17 -12.44 2.31 -10.23
CA GLY A 17 -13.76 2.83 -10.59
C GLY A 17 -14.46 3.67 -9.51
N ARG A 18 -14.12 3.47 -8.24
CA ARG A 18 -14.70 4.23 -7.11
C ARG A 18 -14.27 5.69 -7.11
N TYR A 19 -13.15 6.01 -7.76
CA TYR A 19 -12.53 7.34 -7.74
C TYR A 19 -12.57 8.10 -9.07
N TYR A 20 -13.14 7.55 -10.14
CA TYR A 20 -13.13 8.18 -11.47
C TYR A 20 -13.68 9.62 -11.45
N VAL A 21 -14.87 9.80 -10.90
CA VAL A 21 -15.52 11.13 -10.86
C VAL A 21 -14.74 12.12 -9.99
N GLN A 22 -14.20 11.65 -8.87
CA GLN A 22 -13.39 12.49 -7.99
C GLN A 22 -12.09 12.91 -8.68
N ALA A 23 -11.38 11.94 -9.24
CA ALA A 23 -10.10 12.17 -9.91
C ALA A 23 -10.25 13.11 -11.12
N GLU A 24 -11.27 12.89 -11.95
CA GLU A 24 -11.60 13.74 -13.11
C GLU A 24 -11.74 15.21 -12.70
N ARG A 25 -12.46 15.48 -11.59
CA ARG A 25 -12.63 16.86 -11.08
C ARG A 25 -11.36 17.44 -10.50
N GLN A 26 -10.56 16.63 -9.79
CA GLN A 26 -9.35 17.09 -9.11
C GLN A 26 -8.19 17.41 -10.06
N ILE A 27 -8.12 16.73 -11.22
CA ILE A 27 -7.06 16.97 -12.20
C ILE A 27 -7.52 17.82 -13.41
N ALA A 28 -8.76 18.30 -13.42
CA ALA A 28 -9.37 19.01 -14.57
C ALA A 28 -8.55 20.22 -15.05
N ASP A 29 -7.90 20.92 -14.11
CA ASP A 29 -7.10 22.11 -14.41
C ASP A 29 -5.58 21.80 -14.51
N SER A 30 -5.22 20.51 -14.63
CA SER A 30 -3.84 20.06 -14.76
C SER A 30 -3.58 19.40 -16.13
N GLU A 31 -2.30 19.25 -16.48
CA GLU A 31 -1.90 18.52 -17.69
C GLU A 31 -1.91 16.98 -17.49
N SER A 32 -2.40 16.50 -16.35
CA SER A 32 -2.39 15.09 -16.01
C SER A 32 -3.50 14.32 -16.72
N VAL A 33 -3.19 13.14 -17.20
CA VAL A 33 -4.15 12.23 -17.84
C VAL A 33 -4.74 11.28 -16.80
N LEU A 34 -6.07 11.10 -16.83
CA LEU A 34 -6.74 10.10 -16.00
C LEU A 34 -6.71 8.74 -16.69
N PHE A 35 -6.13 7.75 -16.03
CA PHE A 35 -6.14 6.35 -16.39
C PHE A 35 -7.15 5.58 -15.54
N ARG A 36 -8.16 5.01 -16.16
CA ARG A 36 -9.25 4.26 -15.51
C ARG A 36 -8.83 2.80 -15.35
N ALA A 37 -8.06 2.52 -14.29
CA ALA A 37 -7.35 1.26 -14.08
C ALA A 37 -8.22 -0.01 -14.05
N SER A 38 -9.55 0.12 -13.87
CA SER A 38 -10.48 -1.02 -13.89
C SER A 38 -11.06 -1.30 -15.28
N GLU A 39 -10.77 -0.48 -16.28
CA GLU A 39 -11.25 -0.69 -17.64
C GLU A 39 -10.30 -1.64 -18.40
N PRO A 40 -10.86 -2.56 -19.24
CA PRO A 40 -10.06 -3.60 -19.89
C PRO A 40 -8.94 -3.08 -20.79
N ASP A 41 -9.15 -1.94 -21.44
CA ASP A 41 -8.21 -1.35 -22.39
C ASP A 41 -7.19 -0.40 -21.73
N CYS A 42 -7.29 -0.20 -20.41
CA CYS A 42 -6.36 0.65 -19.69
C CYS A 42 -5.07 -0.11 -19.38
N PRO A 43 -3.89 0.34 -19.85
CA PRO A 43 -2.64 -0.29 -19.49
C PRO A 43 -2.36 -0.12 -17.99
N THR A 44 -1.70 -1.09 -17.37
CA THR A 44 -1.16 -0.89 -16.03
C THR A 44 -0.11 0.22 -16.06
N PHE A 45 0.11 0.92 -14.94
CA PHE A 45 1.14 1.97 -14.88
C PHE A 45 2.54 1.45 -15.20
N SER A 46 2.83 0.20 -14.84
CA SER A 46 4.10 -0.44 -15.14
C SER A 46 4.25 -0.76 -16.64
N GLN A 47 3.18 -1.21 -17.30
CA GLN A 47 3.18 -1.41 -18.74
C GLN A 47 3.34 -0.07 -19.48
N TYR A 48 2.61 0.95 -19.05
CA TYR A 48 2.75 2.31 -19.60
C TYR A 48 4.19 2.83 -19.51
N LEU A 49 4.84 2.64 -18.36
CA LEU A 49 6.25 3.02 -18.19
C LEU A 49 7.17 2.23 -19.13
N LEU A 50 6.96 0.90 -19.24
CA LEU A 50 7.73 0.08 -20.17
C LEU A 50 7.60 0.57 -21.62
N ASP A 51 6.39 0.92 -22.03
CA ASP A 51 6.11 1.31 -23.43
C ASP A 51 6.69 2.68 -23.76
N ASN A 52 6.68 3.62 -22.82
CA ASN A 52 7.01 5.03 -23.05
C ASN A 52 8.43 5.44 -22.64
N LEU A 53 9.12 4.66 -21.81
CA LEU A 53 10.49 4.99 -21.41
C LEU A 53 11.53 4.45 -22.41
N ALA A 54 12.63 5.20 -22.52
CA ALA A 54 13.79 4.75 -23.27
C ALA A 54 14.47 3.53 -22.61
N PRO A 55 15.20 2.69 -23.38
CA PRO A 55 16.03 1.64 -22.80
C PRO A 55 17.02 2.20 -21.77
N ASN A 56 17.29 1.43 -20.73
CA ASN A 56 18.20 1.76 -19.62
C ASN A 56 17.78 2.98 -18.77
N SER A 57 16.51 3.39 -18.84
CA SER A 57 15.96 4.42 -17.95
C SER A 57 15.96 3.97 -16.49
N VAL A 58 15.84 4.93 -15.58
CA VAL A 58 15.69 4.68 -14.13
C VAL A 58 14.30 5.17 -13.69
N VAL A 59 13.53 4.30 -13.03
CA VAL A 59 12.25 4.65 -12.43
C VAL A 59 12.44 4.80 -10.92
N GLY A 60 12.22 6.01 -10.40
CA GLY A 60 12.26 6.30 -8.98
C GLY A 60 10.90 6.09 -8.32
N LEU A 61 10.88 5.45 -7.15
CA LEU A 61 9.67 5.25 -6.35
C LEU A 61 10.02 5.06 -4.86
N ASN A 62 9.06 5.32 -3.99
CA ASN A 62 9.19 4.96 -2.58
C ASN A 62 8.83 3.48 -2.38
N GLY A 63 9.84 2.65 -2.16
CA GLY A 63 9.67 1.19 -2.00
C GLY A 63 8.79 0.78 -0.82
N LYS A 64 8.58 1.65 0.18
CA LYS A 64 7.67 1.39 1.31
C LYS A 64 6.19 1.35 0.89
N LEU A 65 5.84 1.89 -0.28
CA LEU A 65 4.46 1.95 -0.78
C LEU A 65 4.09 0.77 -1.68
N PHE A 66 5.04 -0.13 -1.97
CA PHE A 66 4.85 -1.28 -2.85
C PHE A 66 5.10 -2.59 -2.11
N SER A 67 4.32 -3.63 -2.43
CA SER A 67 4.60 -4.96 -1.93
C SER A 67 5.82 -5.58 -2.63
N LEU A 68 6.49 -6.52 -1.96
CA LEU A 68 7.64 -7.23 -2.53
C LEU A 68 7.29 -7.88 -3.88
N SER A 69 6.14 -8.56 -3.95
CA SER A 69 5.67 -9.21 -5.18
C SER A 69 5.45 -8.23 -6.34
N MET A 70 4.92 -7.03 -6.05
CA MET A 70 4.79 -5.98 -7.09
C MET A 70 6.16 -5.51 -7.57
N MET A 71 7.10 -5.34 -6.65
CA MET A 71 8.47 -4.94 -6.99
C MET A 71 9.16 -5.98 -7.89
N GLU A 72 9.04 -7.26 -7.55
CA GLU A 72 9.60 -8.36 -8.35
C GLU A 72 8.98 -8.41 -9.75
N GLN A 73 7.65 -8.28 -9.86
CA GLN A 73 6.97 -8.22 -11.15
C GLN A 73 7.41 -7.02 -11.99
N MET A 74 7.54 -5.84 -11.39
CA MET A 74 8.03 -4.65 -12.09
C MET A 74 9.49 -4.82 -12.55
N GLN A 75 10.37 -5.39 -11.72
CA GLN A 75 11.76 -5.67 -12.08
C GLN A 75 11.85 -6.63 -13.26
N GLN A 76 11.06 -7.72 -13.25
CA GLN A 76 11.00 -8.67 -14.37
C GLN A 76 10.50 -8.02 -15.66
N LEU A 77 9.45 -7.21 -15.56
CA LEU A 77 8.88 -6.50 -16.70
C LEU A 77 9.90 -5.51 -17.30
N PHE A 78 10.54 -4.71 -16.47
CA PHE A 78 11.46 -3.65 -16.86
C PHE A 78 12.82 -4.16 -17.37
N ALA A 79 13.21 -5.36 -16.97
CA ALA A 79 14.41 -6.02 -17.48
C ALA A 79 14.41 -6.17 -19.01
N GLN A 80 13.23 -6.22 -19.64
CA GLN A 80 13.08 -6.31 -21.11
C GLN A 80 13.69 -5.12 -21.86
N LYS A 81 13.74 -3.94 -21.21
CA LYS A 81 14.37 -2.72 -21.76
C LYS A 81 15.58 -2.24 -20.95
N GLY A 82 16.09 -3.03 -20.00
CA GLY A 82 17.18 -2.61 -19.12
C GLY A 82 16.80 -1.48 -18.14
N ILE A 83 15.49 -1.24 -17.94
CA ILE A 83 15.01 -0.22 -17.01
C ILE A 83 15.26 -0.69 -15.58
N THR A 84 15.79 0.18 -14.73
CA THR A 84 16.11 -0.12 -13.33
C THR A 84 15.20 0.65 -12.38
N LEU A 85 15.04 0.14 -11.14
CA LEU A 85 14.24 0.76 -10.09
C LEU A 85 15.14 1.40 -9.03
N ASN A 86 14.93 2.70 -8.74
CA ASN A 86 15.42 3.35 -7.54
C ASN A 86 14.31 3.37 -6.49
N ILE A 87 14.38 2.47 -5.51
CA ILE A 87 13.35 2.26 -4.50
C ILE A 87 13.46 3.19 -3.29
N GLN A 88 14.46 4.05 -3.26
CA GLN A 88 14.71 4.99 -2.15
C GLN A 88 14.23 6.42 -2.45
N ALA A 89 13.67 6.65 -3.64
CA ALA A 89 13.16 7.95 -4.02
C ALA A 89 11.85 8.25 -3.29
N ASP A 90 11.78 9.34 -2.54
CA ASP A 90 10.56 9.82 -1.87
C ASP A 90 10.27 11.27 -2.29
N TYR A 91 10.04 11.45 -3.57
CA TYR A 91 9.75 12.76 -4.14
C TYR A 91 8.50 13.42 -3.55
N GLY A 92 7.56 12.63 -3.02
CA GLY A 92 6.39 13.17 -2.33
C GLY A 92 6.75 13.98 -1.09
N ASN A 93 7.75 13.54 -0.33
CA ASN A 93 8.28 14.31 0.81
C ASN A 93 9.11 15.50 0.37
N ASP A 94 9.85 15.38 -0.74
CA ASP A 94 10.74 16.43 -1.20
C ASP A 94 9.99 17.67 -1.73
N ILE A 95 8.78 17.47 -2.30
CA ILE A 95 8.00 18.55 -2.92
C ILE A 95 6.82 19.03 -2.06
N TRP A 96 6.38 18.29 -1.05
CA TRP A 96 5.27 18.66 -0.18
C TRP A 96 5.79 19.27 1.13
N GLU A 97 6.18 20.52 1.09
CA GLU A 97 6.83 21.24 2.20
C GLU A 97 5.98 21.32 3.47
N ASP A 98 4.66 21.47 3.35
CA ASP A 98 3.70 21.59 4.45
C ASP A 98 2.94 20.27 4.71
N ARG A 99 3.52 19.12 4.38
CA ARG A 99 2.92 17.81 4.62
C ARG A 99 2.62 17.63 6.11
N PRO A 100 1.35 17.34 6.48
CA PRO A 100 1.02 17.06 7.86
C PRO A 100 1.82 15.87 8.41
N ALA A 101 2.32 16.01 9.63
CA ALA A 101 2.96 14.90 10.34
C ALA A 101 1.95 13.77 10.58
N GLU A 102 2.43 12.54 10.56
CA GLU A 102 1.60 11.40 10.95
C GLU A 102 1.31 11.49 12.46
N GLU A 103 0.03 11.51 12.81
CA GLU A 103 -0.42 11.52 14.20
C GLU A 103 -0.78 10.10 14.62
N TYR A 104 -0.11 9.60 15.66
CA TYR A 104 -0.41 8.30 16.25
C TYR A 104 -1.19 8.52 17.54
N THR A 105 -2.27 7.75 17.72
CA THR A 105 -3.09 7.80 18.92
C THR A 105 -2.67 6.71 19.91
N PRO A 106 -2.83 6.94 21.23
CA PRO A 106 -2.61 5.88 22.20
C PRO A 106 -3.48 4.67 21.90
N ALA A 107 -2.86 3.49 21.81
CA ALA A 107 -3.60 2.25 21.66
C ALA A 107 -4.35 1.91 22.97
N TYR A 108 -5.55 1.36 22.84
CA TYR A 108 -6.37 0.95 23.97
C TYR A 108 -6.83 -0.51 23.83
N TYR A 109 -7.03 -1.15 24.97
CA TYR A 109 -7.58 -2.51 25.01
C TYR A 109 -9.06 -2.49 24.65
N PHE A 110 -9.46 -3.37 23.74
CA PHE A 110 -10.87 -3.54 23.35
C PHE A 110 -11.47 -4.70 24.15
N ASP A 111 -12.42 -4.37 25.01
CA ASP A 111 -12.98 -5.26 26.03
C ASP A 111 -13.55 -6.56 25.43
N GLU A 112 -13.28 -7.67 26.11
CA GLU A 112 -13.71 -9.03 25.75
C GLU A 112 -15.22 -9.13 25.50
N LYS A 113 -16.04 -8.37 26.23
CA LYS A 113 -17.51 -8.36 26.03
C LYS A 113 -17.92 -7.95 24.62
N TYR A 114 -17.07 -7.22 23.89
CA TYR A 114 -17.30 -6.84 22.48
C TYR A 114 -16.56 -7.76 21.50
N CYS A 115 -15.48 -8.40 21.93
CA CYS A 115 -14.64 -9.27 21.08
C CYS A 115 -15.06 -10.74 21.12
N GLY A 116 -15.84 -11.15 22.13
CA GLY A 116 -16.28 -12.52 22.35
C GLY A 116 -15.22 -13.46 22.91
N LYS A 117 -13.92 -13.12 22.83
CA LYS A 117 -12.80 -13.90 23.37
C LYS A 117 -11.69 -12.96 23.85
N SER A 118 -11.01 -13.36 24.94
CA SER A 118 -9.81 -12.66 25.38
C SER A 118 -8.64 -12.84 24.39
N ALA A 119 -7.68 -11.94 24.42
CA ALA A 119 -6.44 -12.09 23.63
C ALA A 119 -5.68 -13.37 24.02
N ALA A 120 -5.68 -13.74 25.31
CA ALA A 120 -5.04 -14.95 25.79
C ALA A 120 -5.67 -16.23 25.19
N GLN A 121 -7.00 -16.29 25.10
CA GLN A 121 -7.71 -17.41 24.46
C GLN A 121 -7.37 -17.50 22.99
N LYS A 122 -7.40 -16.38 22.26
CA LYS A 122 -7.06 -16.34 20.83
C LYS A 122 -5.63 -16.79 20.57
N LEU A 123 -4.68 -16.29 21.40
CA LEU A 123 -3.28 -16.72 21.30
C LEU A 123 -3.08 -18.21 21.56
N SER A 124 -3.80 -18.78 22.54
CA SER A 124 -3.77 -20.23 22.78
C SER A 124 -4.25 -21.01 21.56
N GLU A 125 -5.40 -20.63 21.00
CA GLU A 125 -5.97 -21.28 19.81
C GLU A 125 -5.02 -21.19 18.60
N VAL A 126 -4.37 -20.04 18.40
CA VAL A 126 -3.38 -19.84 17.32
C VAL A 126 -2.16 -20.73 17.54
N ARG A 127 -1.62 -20.79 18.78
CA ARG A 127 -0.49 -21.67 19.11
C ARG A 127 -0.80 -23.15 18.90
N ASP A 128 -2.00 -23.58 19.27
CA ASP A 128 -2.46 -24.96 19.02
C ASP A 128 -2.56 -25.25 17.51
N ALA A 129 -3.01 -24.27 16.72
CA ALA A 129 -3.07 -24.40 15.27
C ALA A 129 -1.67 -24.46 14.63
N LEU A 130 -0.73 -23.66 15.10
CA LEU A 130 0.66 -23.66 14.65
C LEU A 130 1.32 -25.00 14.93
N ALA A 131 1.17 -25.52 16.15
CA ALA A 131 1.72 -26.82 16.54
C ALA A 131 1.19 -27.96 15.64
N LYS A 132 -0.11 -27.95 15.30
CA LYS A 132 -0.71 -28.93 14.39
C LYS A 132 -0.17 -28.84 12.96
N GLN A 133 0.31 -27.68 12.55
CA GLN A 133 0.89 -27.45 11.23
C GLN A 133 2.42 -27.58 11.21
N GLY A 134 3.05 -27.88 12.35
CA GLY A 134 4.49 -27.98 12.47
C GLY A 134 5.21 -26.64 12.30
N CYS A 135 4.54 -25.52 12.65
CA CYS A 135 5.11 -24.18 12.59
C CYS A 135 5.53 -23.71 13.97
N ASP A 136 6.72 -23.11 14.07
CA ASP A 136 7.28 -22.59 15.31
C ASP A 136 6.89 -21.12 15.57
N ALA A 137 6.54 -20.38 14.53
CA ALA A 137 6.21 -18.96 14.62
C ALA A 137 5.17 -18.53 13.58
N LEU A 138 4.45 -17.45 13.88
CA LEU A 138 3.52 -16.76 12.97
C LEU A 138 3.86 -15.28 12.91
N VAL A 139 4.04 -14.74 11.70
CA VAL A 139 4.12 -13.30 11.46
C VAL A 139 2.75 -12.77 11.03
N VAL A 140 2.19 -11.85 11.81
CA VAL A 140 0.90 -11.21 11.53
C VAL A 140 1.18 -9.82 10.93
N GLY A 141 1.18 -9.73 9.61
CA GLY A 141 1.48 -8.50 8.86
C GLY A 141 0.25 -7.63 8.52
N ARG A 142 -0.97 -8.18 8.64
CA ARG A 142 -2.19 -7.41 8.41
C ARG A 142 -2.63 -6.72 9.70
N LEU A 143 -2.89 -5.42 9.60
CA LEU A 143 -3.23 -4.58 10.75
C LEU A 143 -4.51 -5.04 11.46
N ASP A 144 -5.57 -5.37 10.69
CA ASP A 144 -6.83 -5.88 11.21
C ASP A 144 -6.66 -7.19 11.97
N ASN A 145 -5.84 -8.11 11.45
CA ASN A 145 -5.56 -9.40 12.10
C ASN A 145 -4.76 -9.22 13.39
N SER A 146 -3.74 -8.36 13.40
CA SER A 146 -2.98 -8.01 14.59
C SER A 146 -3.90 -7.41 15.66
N ASN A 147 -4.69 -6.41 15.30
CA ASN A 147 -5.60 -5.74 16.21
C ASN A 147 -6.68 -6.70 16.77
N TRP A 148 -7.19 -7.61 15.95
CA TRP A 148 -8.13 -8.63 16.40
C TRP A 148 -7.48 -9.63 17.36
N LEU A 149 -6.28 -10.09 17.06
CA LEU A 149 -5.57 -11.11 17.85
C LEU A 149 -5.28 -10.61 19.27
N PHE A 150 -4.78 -9.38 19.37
CA PHE A 150 -4.38 -8.78 20.65
C PHE A 150 -5.48 -7.97 21.35
N ASN A 151 -6.69 -7.89 20.79
CA ASN A 151 -7.78 -7.04 21.29
C ASN A 151 -7.35 -5.57 21.47
N VAL A 152 -6.59 -5.02 20.55
CA VAL A 152 -6.08 -3.65 20.58
C VAL A 152 -6.77 -2.80 19.51
N ARG A 153 -7.03 -1.55 19.84
CA ARG A 153 -7.54 -0.54 18.91
C ARG A 153 -6.79 0.77 19.07
N ALA A 154 -6.78 1.58 18.01
CA ALA A 154 -6.33 2.97 18.01
C ALA A 154 -7.06 3.71 16.89
N ASN A 155 -6.80 4.99 16.71
CA ASN A 155 -7.37 5.80 15.62
C ASN A 155 -6.26 6.26 14.65
N ASP A 156 -5.26 5.40 14.37
CA ASP A 156 -4.15 5.72 13.49
C ASP A 156 -4.58 5.79 12.01
N ILE A 157 -5.71 5.15 11.68
CA ILE A 157 -6.28 5.18 10.33
C ILE A 157 -7.61 5.93 10.35
N PRO A 158 -7.80 6.98 9.54
CA PRO A 158 -9.05 7.71 9.47
C PRO A 158 -10.26 6.80 9.22
N ASN A 159 -11.31 6.97 10.02
CA ASN A 159 -12.56 6.21 9.97
C ASN A 159 -12.43 4.70 10.25
N SER A 160 -11.30 4.24 10.80
CA SER A 160 -11.06 2.85 11.18
C SER A 160 -10.39 2.78 12.54
N PRO A 161 -10.95 2.06 13.54
CA PRO A 161 -10.36 1.98 14.87
C PRO A 161 -9.19 0.97 14.90
N ILE A 162 -8.17 1.21 14.10
CA ILE A 162 -7.05 0.29 13.90
C ILE A 162 -5.75 0.95 14.35
N ALA A 163 -4.99 0.23 15.17
CA ALA A 163 -3.60 0.54 15.48
C ALA A 163 -2.68 0.03 14.37
N ILE A 164 -1.73 0.84 13.94
CA ILE A 164 -0.65 0.39 13.05
C ILE A 164 0.28 -0.49 13.87
N SER A 165 0.20 -1.80 13.66
CA SER A 165 0.89 -2.79 14.47
C SER A 165 1.19 -4.07 13.71
N TYR A 166 2.23 -4.77 14.16
CA TYR A 166 2.59 -6.09 13.67
C TYR A 166 2.67 -7.07 14.84
N GLY A 167 2.35 -8.35 14.61
CA GLY A 167 2.47 -9.40 15.59
C GLY A 167 3.44 -10.50 15.16
N PHE A 168 4.11 -11.10 16.12
CA PHE A 168 4.92 -12.29 15.93
C PHE A 168 4.98 -13.12 17.21
#